data_486a76abfa3d7bb61939239037d4a323
#
_entry.id   486a76abfa3d7bb61939239037d4a323
#
_cell.length_a   1.000
_cell.length_b   1.000
_cell.length_c   1.000
_cell.angle_alpha   90.00
_cell.angle_beta   90.00
_cell.angle_gamma   90.00
#
_symmetry.space_group_name_H-M   'P 1'
#
loop_
_entity.id
_entity.type
_entity.pdbx_description
1 polymer ?
#
loop_
_entity_poly.entity_id
_entity_poly.type
_entity_poly.pdbx_seq_one_letter_code
_entity_poly.pdbx_strand_id
1 'polypeptide(L)'
;KRYNIDVFVSHEVIKVDTKEKKVYVKNLLTNDIFFDEYDKLLIAPGSSAIKPPIEGIDSNKIFYLKNVEDAYKIEDYIKNNKVKEVTVVGGGFIGVEAAENFIHKGLKVNLVEKANQVLTFLDEDMASFAHFKLKQYGINLILGDGVKSFSEKGAKITLNTEKGCKIQSALMILSLGVRP
;
A
#
# COMPACT_ATOMS: atom_id res chain seq x y z
N LYS A 1 13.51 -12.78 -25.89
CA LYS A 1 12.36 -13.50 -26.53
C LYS A 1 12.38 -15.01 -26.19
N ARG A 2 12.40 -15.36 -24.90
CA ARG A 2 12.48 -16.78 -24.48
C ARG A 2 11.20 -17.57 -24.78
N TYR A 3 10.06 -16.87 -24.91
CA TYR A 3 8.74 -17.49 -25.03
C TYR A 3 7.93 -17.03 -26.23
N ASN A 4 8.53 -16.31 -27.18
CA ASN A 4 7.87 -15.76 -28.38
C ASN A 4 6.56 -15.02 -28.07
N ILE A 5 6.59 -14.15 -27.05
CA ILE A 5 5.46 -13.34 -26.63
C ILE A 5 5.63 -11.94 -27.18
N ASP A 6 4.62 -11.42 -27.85
CA ASP A 6 4.54 -10.02 -28.25
C ASP A 6 4.03 -9.17 -27.09
N VAL A 7 4.74 -8.09 -26.78
CA VAL A 7 4.42 -7.20 -25.68
C VAL A 7 4.21 -5.79 -26.21
N PHE A 8 3.03 -5.26 -26.01
CA PHE A 8 2.67 -3.90 -26.38
C PHE A 8 2.68 -3.01 -25.14
N VAL A 9 3.72 -2.19 -24.98
CA VAL A 9 3.82 -1.18 -23.92
C VAL A 9 3.11 0.10 -24.33
N SER A 10 2.68 0.94 -23.38
CA SER A 10 1.91 2.17 -23.63
C SER A 10 0.59 1.92 -24.38
N HIS A 11 -0.03 0.76 -24.13
CA HIS A 11 -1.32 0.40 -24.69
C HIS A 11 -2.30 0.10 -23.55
N GLU A 12 -3.51 0.60 -23.67
CA GLU A 12 -4.59 0.41 -22.70
C GLU A 12 -5.75 -0.34 -23.34
N VAL A 13 -6.19 -1.44 -22.73
CA VAL A 13 -7.42 -2.11 -23.13
C VAL A 13 -8.61 -1.33 -22.56
N ILE A 14 -9.39 -0.70 -23.45
CA ILE A 14 -10.51 0.17 -23.08
C ILE A 14 -11.87 -0.54 -23.11
N LYS A 15 -11.97 -1.66 -23.82
CA LYS A 15 -13.19 -2.48 -23.90
C LYS A 15 -12.85 -3.93 -24.24
N VAL A 16 -13.60 -4.86 -23.65
CA VAL A 16 -13.59 -6.27 -24.02
C VAL A 16 -14.98 -6.64 -24.54
N ASP A 17 -15.04 -7.17 -25.75
CA ASP A 17 -16.27 -7.74 -26.33
C ASP A 17 -16.16 -9.27 -26.30
N THR A 18 -16.87 -9.87 -25.35
CA THR A 18 -16.80 -11.33 -25.13
C THR A 18 -17.60 -12.11 -26.16
N LYS A 19 -18.55 -11.49 -26.87
CA LYS A 19 -19.34 -12.15 -27.91
C LYS A 19 -18.56 -12.25 -29.21
N GLU A 20 -17.95 -11.13 -29.61
CA GLU A 20 -17.11 -11.04 -30.81
C GLU A 20 -15.68 -11.49 -30.57
N LYS A 21 -15.30 -11.83 -29.31
CA LYS A 21 -13.94 -12.18 -28.90
C LYS A 21 -12.91 -11.15 -29.34
N LYS A 22 -13.21 -9.86 -29.09
CA LYS A 22 -12.37 -8.71 -29.44
C LYS A 22 -11.98 -7.91 -28.21
N VAL A 23 -10.76 -7.40 -28.20
CA VAL A 23 -10.28 -6.39 -27.26
C VAL A 23 -10.04 -5.10 -28.04
N TYR A 24 -10.56 -3.98 -27.52
CA TYR A 24 -10.31 -2.66 -28.08
C TYR A 24 -9.18 -2.03 -27.30
N VAL A 25 -8.16 -1.61 -28.00
CA VAL A 25 -6.88 -1.15 -27.45
C VAL A 25 -6.62 0.27 -27.90
N LYS A 26 -6.27 1.14 -26.94
CA LYS A 26 -5.83 2.50 -27.20
C LYS A 26 -4.31 2.58 -27.07
N ASN A 27 -3.64 3.05 -28.10
CA ASN A 27 -2.23 3.46 -28.02
C ASN A 27 -2.14 4.80 -27.28
N LEU A 28 -1.50 4.81 -26.10
CA LEU A 28 -1.42 6.00 -25.24
C LEU A 28 -0.45 7.08 -25.79
N LEU A 29 0.39 6.74 -26.77
CA LEU A 29 1.31 7.70 -27.39
C LEU A 29 0.66 8.43 -28.55
N THR A 30 -0.10 7.72 -29.41
CA THR A 30 -0.74 8.28 -30.61
C THR A 30 -2.22 8.60 -30.42
N ASN A 31 -2.86 8.07 -29.37
CA ASN A 31 -4.30 8.07 -29.14
C ASN A 31 -5.13 7.25 -30.14
N ASP A 32 -4.50 6.49 -31.04
CA ASP A 32 -5.20 5.61 -31.96
C ASP A 32 -5.88 4.48 -31.21
N ILE A 33 -7.06 4.08 -31.72
CA ILE A 33 -7.82 2.94 -31.20
C ILE A 33 -7.89 1.89 -32.28
N PHE A 34 -7.54 0.65 -31.94
CA PHE A 34 -7.67 -0.51 -32.80
C PHE A 34 -8.27 -1.67 -32.00
N PHE A 35 -8.60 -2.75 -32.66
CA PHE A 35 -9.02 -3.98 -31.98
C PHE A 35 -8.12 -5.14 -32.36
N ASP A 36 -8.03 -6.11 -31.47
CA ASP A 36 -7.36 -7.39 -31.68
C ASP A 36 -8.33 -8.52 -31.31
N GLU A 37 -8.21 -9.65 -31.99
CA GLU A 37 -9.06 -10.82 -31.79
C GLU A 37 -8.35 -11.84 -30.91
N TYR A 38 -9.11 -12.64 -30.15
CA TYR A 38 -8.54 -13.65 -29.28
C TYR A 38 -9.37 -14.96 -29.28
N ASP A 39 -8.70 -16.08 -29.19
CA ASP A 39 -9.31 -17.36 -28.88
C ASP A 39 -9.56 -17.54 -27.39
N LYS A 40 -8.58 -17.16 -26.57
CA LYS A 40 -8.62 -17.18 -25.11
C LYS A 40 -8.02 -15.89 -24.57
N LEU A 41 -8.70 -15.28 -23.61
CA LEU A 41 -8.29 -14.03 -22.97
C LEU A 41 -7.95 -14.27 -21.50
N LEU A 42 -6.74 -13.88 -21.09
CA LEU A 42 -6.35 -13.77 -19.70
C LEU A 42 -6.42 -12.31 -19.28
N ILE A 43 -7.23 -11.99 -18.25
CA ILE A 43 -7.38 -10.65 -17.72
C ILE A 43 -6.54 -10.52 -16.46
N ALA A 44 -5.52 -9.68 -16.50
CA ALA A 44 -4.61 -9.42 -15.40
C ALA A 44 -4.33 -7.91 -15.25
N PRO A 45 -5.34 -7.07 -14.93
CA PRO A 45 -5.22 -5.61 -14.95
C PRO A 45 -4.46 -5.04 -13.75
N GLY A 46 -4.07 -5.89 -12.80
CA GLY A 46 -3.46 -5.47 -11.56
C GLY A 46 -4.50 -4.99 -10.54
N SER A 47 -4.07 -4.14 -9.62
CA SER A 47 -4.90 -3.64 -8.53
C SER A 47 -4.52 -2.21 -8.16
N SER A 48 -5.31 -1.56 -7.32
CA SER A 48 -5.02 -0.25 -6.75
C SER A 48 -5.03 -0.32 -5.23
N ALA A 49 -4.20 0.46 -4.55
CA ALA A 49 -4.25 0.56 -3.10
C ALA A 49 -5.61 1.11 -2.64
N ILE A 50 -6.16 0.53 -1.59
CA ILE A 50 -7.42 1.00 -1.01
C ILE A 50 -7.17 2.35 -0.34
N LYS A 51 -7.95 3.35 -0.75
CA LYS A 51 -7.98 4.68 -0.17
C LYS A 51 -9.35 4.92 0.46
N PRO A 52 -9.52 4.65 1.76
CA PRO A 52 -10.80 4.86 2.43
C PRO A 52 -11.12 6.36 2.56
N PRO A 53 -12.41 6.74 2.69
CA PRO A 53 -12.82 8.13 2.86
C PRO A 53 -12.60 8.60 4.31
N ILE A 54 -11.34 8.77 4.69
CA ILE A 54 -10.92 9.22 6.03
C ILE A 54 -10.47 10.68 5.93
N GLU A 55 -10.90 11.51 6.87
CA GLU A 55 -10.50 12.91 6.95
C GLU A 55 -8.97 13.05 7.04
N GLY A 56 -8.40 13.92 6.21
CA GLY A 56 -6.97 14.20 6.16
C GLY A 56 -6.12 13.18 5.40
N ILE A 57 -6.73 12.20 4.72
CA ILE A 57 -6.02 11.14 3.99
C ILE A 57 -5.23 11.64 2.76
N ASP A 58 -5.54 12.83 2.28
CA ASP A 58 -4.89 13.44 1.11
C ASP A 58 -3.59 14.19 1.44
N SER A 59 -3.11 14.08 2.69
CA SER A 59 -1.84 14.65 3.12
C SER A 59 -0.67 14.14 2.27
N ASN A 60 0.24 15.03 1.91
CA ASN A 60 1.49 14.70 1.21
C ASN A 60 2.50 13.93 2.08
N LYS A 61 2.20 13.70 3.36
CA LYS A 61 2.96 12.87 4.30
C LYS A 61 2.40 11.45 4.41
N ILE A 62 1.34 11.13 3.66
CA ILE A 62 0.73 9.81 3.61
C ILE A 62 1.10 9.16 2.28
N PHE A 63 1.65 7.96 2.35
CA PHE A 63 2.07 7.18 1.21
C PHE A 63 1.37 5.82 1.20
N TYR A 64 1.25 5.27 0.01
CA TYR A 64 0.81 3.90 -0.22
C TYR A 64 2.02 3.11 -0.71
N LEU A 65 2.10 1.84 -0.37
CA LEU A 65 3.18 0.96 -0.83
C LEU A 65 2.57 -0.19 -1.62
N LYS A 66 2.75 -0.16 -2.94
CA LYS A 66 2.24 -1.19 -3.83
C LYS A 66 3.27 -1.65 -4.86
N ASN A 67 4.05 -0.72 -5.40
CA ASN A 67 5.01 -0.96 -6.46
C ASN A 67 6.38 -0.38 -6.11
N VAL A 68 7.35 -0.61 -6.99
CA VAL A 68 8.74 -0.15 -6.79
C VAL A 68 8.84 1.37 -6.80
N GLU A 69 8.04 2.05 -7.64
CA GLU A 69 7.99 3.50 -7.72
C GLU A 69 7.51 4.13 -6.40
N ASP A 70 6.56 3.49 -5.72
CA ASP A 70 6.10 3.93 -4.40
C ASP A 70 7.22 3.80 -3.37
N ALA A 71 7.98 2.70 -3.42
CA ALA A 71 9.12 2.49 -2.52
C ALA A 71 10.20 3.58 -2.71
N TYR A 72 10.52 3.94 -3.96
CA TYR A 72 11.45 5.02 -4.24
C TYR A 72 10.95 6.38 -3.72
N LYS A 73 9.67 6.71 -3.94
CA LYS A 73 9.07 7.96 -3.42
C LYS A 73 9.17 8.05 -1.90
N ILE A 74 8.90 6.93 -1.21
CA ILE A 74 9.01 6.85 0.26
C ILE A 74 10.46 7.04 0.69
N GLU A 75 11.40 6.38 0.01
CA GLU A 75 12.83 6.49 0.33
C GLU A 75 13.36 7.91 0.15
N ASP A 76 13.01 8.55 -0.96
CA ASP A 76 13.37 9.95 -1.24
C ASP A 76 12.77 10.90 -0.20
N TYR A 77 11.51 10.68 0.18
CA TYR A 77 10.86 11.48 1.22
C TYR A 77 11.60 11.34 2.56
N ILE A 78 11.95 10.10 2.95
CA ILE A 78 12.69 9.82 4.18
C ILE A 78 14.04 10.56 4.19
N LYS A 79 14.80 10.49 3.10
CA LYS A 79 16.11 11.14 2.96
C LYS A 79 16.00 12.66 3.01
N ASN A 80 15.13 13.23 2.19
CA ASN A 80 14.99 14.68 2.01
C ASN A 80 14.47 15.38 3.27
N ASN A 81 13.59 14.72 4.03
CA ASN A 81 12.99 15.26 5.24
C ASN A 81 13.65 14.76 6.52
N LYS A 82 14.74 13.98 6.42
CA LYS A 82 15.49 13.40 7.57
C LYS A 82 14.53 12.71 8.57
N VAL A 83 13.58 11.94 8.04
CA VAL A 83 12.56 11.24 8.83
C VAL A 83 13.23 10.30 9.82
N LYS A 84 12.78 10.31 11.07
CA LYS A 84 13.26 9.42 12.14
C LYS A 84 12.18 8.52 12.70
N GLU A 85 10.92 8.81 12.40
CA GLU A 85 9.76 8.09 12.92
C GLU A 85 8.69 7.97 11.84
N VAL A 86 8.18 6.76 11.67
CA VAL A 86 7.16 6.40 10.71
C VAL A 86 6.02 5.66 11.40
N THR A 87 4.79 5.87 10.92
CA THR A 87 3.64 5.07 11.33
C THR A 87 3.14 4.27 10.13
N VAL A 88 3.06 2.95 10.29
CA VAL A 88 2.46 2.03 9.33
C VAL A 88 1.03 1.73 9.80
N VAL A 89 0.09 1.84 8.89
CA VAL A 89 -1.35 1.58 9.13
C VAL A 89 -1.77 0.37 8.33
N GLY A 90 -2.19 -0.65 9.03
CA GLY A 90 -2.51 -1.99 8.50
C GLY A 90 -1.43 -3.01 8.82
N GLY A 91 -1.81 -4.05 9.55
CA GLY A 91 -0.94 -5.15 10.00
C GLY A 91 -0.97 -6.39 9.11
N GLY A 92 -1.32 -6.23 7.83
CA GLY A 92 -1.20 -7.30 6.83
C GLY A 92 0.25 -7.53 6.38
N PHE A 93 0.47 -8.40 5.39
CA PHE A 93 1.82 -8.71 4.86
C PHE A 93 2.64 -7.47 4.50
N ILE A 94 2.06 -6.55 3.71
CA ILE A 94 2.76 -5.35 3.25
C ILE A 94 3.14 -4.46 4.44
N GLY A 95 2.22 -4.30 5.41
CA GLY A 95 2.48 -3.44 6.57
C GLY A 95 3.54 -4.00 7.51
N VAL A 96 3.51 -5.30 7.78
CA VAL A 96 4.52 -5.96 8.61
C VAL A 96 5.90 -5.90 7.96
N GLU A 97 5.99 -6.23 6.67
CA GLU A 97 7.22 -6.15 5.89
C GLU A 97 7.79 -4.72 5.82
N ALA A 98 6.91 -3.72 5.59
CA ALA A 98 7.33 -2.32 5.60
C ALA A 98 7.85 -1.90 6.98
N ALA A 99 7.17 -2.29 8.06
CA ALA A 99 7.58 -1.97 9.42
C ALA A 99 8.96 -2.55 9.75
N GLU A 100 9.23 -3.79 9.37
CA GLU A 100 10.53 -4.44 9.52
C GLU A 100 11.63 -3.69 8.76
N ASN A 101 11.38 -3.37 7.48
CA ASN A 101 12.34 -2.64 6.65
C ASN A 101 12.67 -1.24 7.23
N PHE A 102 11.68 -0.54 7.80
CA PHE A 102 11.93 0.76 8.44
C PHE A 102 12.74 0.64 9.72
N ILE A 103 12.55 -0.40 10.52
CA ILE A 103 13.41 -0.69 11.69
C ILE A 103 14.84 -0.96 11.23
N HIS A 104 15.06 -1.75 10.20
CA HIS A 104 16.39 -2.02 9.66
C HIS A 104 17.08 -0.75 9.12
N LYS A 105 16.32 0.24 8.68
CA LYS A 105 16.82 1.58 8.32
C LYS A 105 17.07 2.48 9.55
N GLY A 106 16.88 2.00 10.77
CA GLY A 106 17.10 2.74 12.02
C GLY A 106 16.00 3.74 12.37
N LEU A 107 14.79 3.59 11.80
CA LEU A 107 13.66 4.45 12.11
C LEU A 107 12.88 3.91 13.32
N LYS A 108 12.24 4.79 14.09
CA LYS A 108 11.21 4.39 15.04
C LYS A 108 9.92 4.08 14.28
N VAL A 109 9.28 2.97 14.62
CA VAL A 109 8.10 2.47 13.90
C VAL A 109 6.94 2.28 14.85
N ASN A 110 5.79 2.89 14.52
CA ASN A 110 4.49 2.54 15.07
C ASN A 110 3.75 1.71 14.01
N LEU A 111 3.07 0.64 14.42
CA LEU A 111 2.18 -0.15 13.58
C LEU A 111 0.79 -0.15 14.19
N VAL A 112 -0.18 0.37 13.45
CA VAL A 112 -1.59 0.48 13.86
C VAL A 112 -2.40 -0.50 13.06
N GLU A 113 -3.14 -1.38 13.75
CA GLU A 113 -4.02 -2.38 13.13
C GLU A 113 -5.39 -2.35 13.82
N LYS A 114 -6.45 -2.33 13.00
CA LYS A 114 -7.83 -2.32 13.47
C LYS A 114 -8.24 -3.64 14.13
N ALA A 115 -7.74 -4.76 13.60
CA ALA A 115 -7.95 -6.07 14.20
C ALA A 115 -7.10 -6.23 15.48
N ASN A 116 -7.48 -7.20 16.30
CA ASN A 116 -6.77 -7.50 17.55
C ASN A 116 -5.40 -8.16 17.31
N GLN A 117 -5.07 -8.49 16.09
CA GLN A 117 -3.80 -9.11 15.70
C GLN A 117 -3.31 -8.60 14.34
N VAL A 118 -2.00 -8.66 14.11
CA VAL A 118 -1.42 -8.59 12.76
C VAL A 118 -1.62 -9.91 12.03
N LEU A 119 -1.49 -9.91 10.69
CA LEU A 119 -1.56 -11.12 9.87
C LEU A 119 -2.83 -11.93 10.16
N THR A 120 -3.99 -11.31 10.03
CA THR A 120 -5.31 -11.83 10.42
C THR A 120 -5.72 -13.15 9.75
N PHE A 121 -4.95 -13.63 8.78
CA PHE A 121 -5.10 -14.97 8.17
C PHE A 121 -4.44 -16.10 8.99
N LEU A 122 -3.62 -15.74 10.00
CA LEU A 122 -3.06 -16.70 10.95
C LEU A 122 -4.01 -16.92 12.12
N ASP A 123 -3.91 -18.10 12.72
CA ASP A 123 -4.54 -18.36 14.01
C ASP A 123 -3.91 -17.49 15.11
N GLU A 124 -4.64 -17.21 16.17
CA GLU A 124 -4.25 -16.25 17.21
C GLU A 124 -2.94 -16.62 17.92
N ASP A 125 -2.74 -17.91 18.18
CA ASP A 125 -1.51 -18.44 18.77
C ASP A 125 -0.32 -18.20 17.85
N MET A 126 -0.46 -18.41 16.54
CA MET A 126 0.59 -18.14 15.55
C MET A 126 0.86 -16.63 15.41
N ALA A 127 -0.18 -15.80 15.38
CA ALA A 127 -0.04 -14.36 15.35
C ALA A 127 0.71 -13.82 16.58
N SER A 128 0.61 -14.49 17.72
CA SER A 128 1.30 -14.11 18.95
C SER A 128 2.82 -14.13 18.81
N PHE A 129 3.36 -15.09 18.04
CA PHE A 129 4.81 -15.13 17.72
C PHE A 129 5.22 -13.93 16.86
N ALA A 130 4.40 -13.53 15.90
CA ALA A 130 4.65 -12.33 15.11
C ALA A 130 4.62 -11.07 16.00
N HIS A 131 3.64 -10.94 16.91
CA HIS A 131 3.58 -9.83 17.86
C HIS A 131 4.82 -9.77 18.74
N PHE A 132 5.25 -10.91 19.28
CA PHE A 132 6.46 -10.99 20.10
C PHE A 132 7.69 -10.52 19.31
N LYS A 133 7.83 -11.00 18.07
CA LYS A 133 8.97 -10.66 17.22
C LYS A 133 8.99 -9.19 16.85
N LEU A 134 7.87 -8.62 16.46
CA LEU A 134 7.74 -7.20 16.13
C LEU A 134 8.09 -6.31 17.34
N LYS A 135 7.59 -6.66 18.54
CA LYS A 135 7.94 -5.95 19.78
C LYS A 135 9.43 -6.08 20.13
N GLN A 136 10.03 -7.26 19.91
CA GLN A 136 11.45 -7.48 20.13
C GLN A 136 12.31 -6.57 19.23
N TYR A 137 11.87 -6.28 18.02
CA TYR A 137 12.50 -5.32 17.12
C TYR A 137 12.23 -3.84 17.49
N GLY A 138 11.45 -3.59 18.53
CA GLY A 138 11.15 -2.23 19.00
C GLY A 138 10.01 -1.55 18.27
N ILE A 139 9.18 -2.31 17.53
CA ILE A 139 7.97 -1.77 16.89
C ILE A 139 6.90 -1.55 17.96
N ASN A 140 6.36 -0.33 18.02
CA ASN A 140 5.21 -0.01 18.87
C ASN A 140 3.94 -0.51 18.19
N LEU A 141 3.34 -1.59 18.70
CA LEU A 141 2.11 -2.19 18.17
C LEU A 141 0.88 -1.59 18.85
N ILE A 142 -0.02 -1.03 18.03
CA ILE A 142 -1.35 -0.56 18.43
C ILE A 142 -2.37 -1.46 17.72
N LEU A 143 -2.93 -2.41 18.43
CA LEU A 143 -3.87 -3.41 17.92
C LEU A 143 -5.29 -3.15 18.43
N GLY A 144 -6.29 -3.61 17.67
CA GLY A 144 -7.69 -3.44 18.01
C GLY A 144 -8.15 -1.99 17.96
N ASP A 145 -7.48 -1.12 17.21
CA ASP A 145 -7.81 0.29 17.13
C ASP A 145 -7.65 0.82 15.70
N GLY A 146 -8.75 1.22 15.11
CA GLY A 146 -8.81 1.71 13.74
C GLY A 146 -8.43 3.19 13.61
N VAL A 147 -8.14 3.60 12.37
CA VAL A 147 -7.91 5.01 12.04
C VAL A 147 -9.23 5.75 11.94
N LYS A 148 -9.33 6.89 12.64
CA LYS A 148 -10.47 7.81 12.57
C LYS A 148 -10.20 8.98 11.64
N SER A 149 -9.05 9.64 11.78
CA SER A 149 -8.68 10.80 10.97
C SER A 149 -7.18 11.07 11.01
N PHE A 150 -6.73 11.90 10.07
CA PHE A 150 -5.38 12.45 10.06
C PHE A 150 -5.44 13.97 10.20
N SER A 151 -4.43 14.55 10.84
CA SER A 151 -4.28 16.01 10.93
C SER A 151 -2.81 16.39 10.86
N GLU A 152 -2.49 17.49 10.19
CA GLU A 152 -1.12 17.98 10.05
C GLU A 152 -0.86 19.18 10.94
N LYS A 153 0.36 19.21 11.50
CA LYS A 153 0.89 20.40 12.20
C LYS A 153 2.39 20.51 11.95
N GLY A 154 2.77 21.46 11.12
CA GLY A 154 4.17 21.66 10.71
C GLY A 154 4.77 20.44 10.02
N ALA A 155 5.91 19.97 10.48
CA ALA A 155 6.61 18.82 9.90
C ALA A 155 6.01 17.45 10.27
N LYS A 156 5.02 17.41 11.16
CA LYS A 156 4.42 16.17 11.66
C LYS A 156 2.99 15.98 11.16
N ILE A 157 2.62 14.72 11.01
CA ILE A 157 1.25 14.27 10.81
C ILE A 157 0.82 13.45 12.02
N THR A 158 -0.41 13.66 12.46
CA THR A 158 -1.03 12.97 13.59
C THR A 158 -2.13 12.06 13.07
N LEU A 159 -2.04 10.78 13.39
CA LEU A 159 -3.12 9.82 13.25
C LEU A 159 -3.96 9.87 14.56
N ASN A 160 -5.26 10.09 14.42
CA ASN A 160 -6.22 9.95 15.50
C ASN A 160 -6.94 8.62 15.34
N THR A 161 -6.97 7.80 16.37
CA THR A 161 -7.61 6.50 16.33
C THR A 161 -9.08 6.55 16.77
N GLU A 162 -9.84 5.47 16.48
CA GLU A 162 -11.23 5.34 16.91
C GLU A 162 -11.37 5.35 18.45
N LYS A 163 -10.38 4.80 19.16
CA LYS A 163 -10.33 4.77 20.64
C LYS A 163 -9.70 6.01 21.27
N GLY A 164 -9.35 7.01 20.47
CA GLY A 164 -8.86 8.31 20.95
C GLY A 164 -7.35 8.41 21.15
N CYS A 165 -6.56 7.42 20.77
CA CYS A 165 -5.11 7.52 20.74
C CYS A 165 -4.67 8.54 19.67
N LYS A 166 -3.57 9.23 19.93
CA LYS A 166 -2.92 10.17 18.98
C LYS A 166 -1.50 9.73 18.74
N ILE A 167 -1.18 9.41 17.50
CA ILE A 167 0.14 8.92 17.10
C ILE A 167 0.73 9.94 16.13
N GLN A 168 1.89 10.49 16.46
CA GLN A 168 2.57 11.48 15.63
C GLN A 168 3.78 10.86 14.97
N SER A 169 3.96 11.15 13.68
CA SER A 169 5.16 10.80 12.93
C SER A 169 5.42 11.82 11.81
N ALA A 170 6.57 11.74 11.18
CA ALA A 170 6.88 12.58 10.02
C ALA A 170 6.35 12.00 8.71
N LEU A 171 5.99 10.72 8.70
CA LEU A 171 5.56 9.95 7.55
C LEU A 171 4.58 8.86 7.97
N MET A 172 3.55 8.61 7.17
CA MET A 172 2.62 7.51 7.34
C MET A 172 2.53 6.65 6.08
N ILE A 173 2.49 5.34 6.27
CA ILE A 173 2.31 4.36 5.20
C ILE A 173 0.95 3.68 5.39
N LEU A 174 0.10 3.77 4.39
CA LEU A 174 -1.17 3.05 4.40
C LEU A 174 -1.04 1.73 3.63
N SER A 175 -1.23 0.62 4.33
CA SER A 175 -1.21 -0.75 3.81
C SER A 175 -2.54 -1.46 4.10
N LEU A 176 -3.64 -0.80 3.73
CA LEU A 176 -5.03 -1.23 4.02
C LEU A 176 -5.57 -2.22 2.99
N GLY A 177 -4.68 -2.84 2.21
CA GLY A 177 -5.03 -3.77 1.15
C GLY A 177 -5.15 -3.12 -0.21
N VAL A 178 -5.49 -3.95 -1.20
CA VAL A 178 -5.64 -3.58 -2.61
C VAL A 178 -6.96 -4.10 -3.15
N ARG A 179 -7.45 -3.47 -4.21
CA ARG A 179 -8.60 -3.94 -4.99
C ARG A 179 -8.27 -3.88 -6.48
N PRO A 180 -8.81 -4.82 -7.29
CA PRO A 180 -8.74 -4.77 -8.75
C PRO A 180 -9.36 -3.50 -9.32
#